data_79fbf1f35028ac871fb3f0ae89f11d81
#
_entry.id   79fbf1f35028ac871fb3f0ae89f11d81
#
_cell.length_a   1.000
_cell.length_b   1.000
_cell.length_c   1.000
_cell.angle_alpha   90.00
_cell.angle_beta   90.00
_cell.angle_gamma   90.00
#
_symmetry.space_group_name_H-M   'P 1'
#
loop_
_entity.id
_entity.type
_entity.pdbx_description
1 polymer ?
#
loop_
_entity_poly.entity_id
_entity_poly.type
_entity_poly.pdbx_seq_one_letter_code
_entity_poly.pdbx_strand_id
1 'polypeptide(L)'
;MEILVCVKRVPDTSENEIQVNSKGTDIERDDLVYSVNEWDNYAVEEAIQIRDRVGGTVTVITVGDDESEEVLRREMAMGADKGILLADDAFASADGRGIATILKAAVEKGKYDLILTGAQADDGAGQVGGMLAAMLDVSYASLVNVIEITDDKKIKVGREIAGGNQEMNEMALPCVLSIQTGINEPRYVGIRGIRKVASVEIPTLGAGDLGLAAAAVAPKVKRLDYFVPDMGEGAEMLEGSTEEIIEKMMELLKAKGGIK
;
A
#
# COMPACT_ATOMS: atom_id res chain seq x y z
N MET A 1 -8.14 4.24 20.15
CA MET A 1 -7.60 3.13 19.30
C MET A 1 -6.26 3.56 18.75
N GLU A 2 -5.22 2.76 18.90
CA GLU A 2 -3.88 3.05 18.36
C GLU A 2 -3.76 2.38 16.99
N ILE A 3 -3.65 3.19 15.93
CA ILE A 3 -3.65 2.70 14.54
C ILE A 3 -2.29 2.96 13.93
N LEU A 4 -1.68 1.93 13.34
CA LEU A 4 -0.47 2.04 12.54
C LEU A 4 -0.82 1.88 11.06
N VAL A 5 -0.30 2.76 10.21
CA VAL A 5 -0.47 2.64 8.76
C VAL A 5 0.90 2.57 8.10
N CYS A 6 1.15 1.49 7.38
CA CYS A 6 2.36 1.34 6.58
C CYS A 6 2.16 2.07 5.26
N VAL A 7 3.05 2.97 4.93
CA VAL A 7 3.02 3.76 3.69
C VAL A 7 4.31 3.57 2.91
N LYS A 8 4.25 3.66 1.59
CA LYS A 8 5.38 3.43 0.71
C LYS A 8 5.60 4.60 -0.25
N ARG A 9 6.86 4.97 -0.44
CA ARG A 9 7.32 5.88 -1.48
C ARG A 9 7.48 5.08 -2.78
N VAL A 10 6.80 5.49 -3.83
CA VAL A 10 6.86 4.84 -5.16
C VAL A 10 7.07 5.88 -6.25
N PRO A 11 7.69 5.52 -7.40
CA PRO A 11 7.68 6.39 -8.57
C PRO A 11 6.26 6.73 -8.98
N ASP A 12 5.97 7.99 -9.21
CA ASP A 12 4.66 8.46 -9.69
C ASP A 12 4.50 8.13 -11.17
N THR A 13 3.68 7.15 -11.49
CA THR A 13 3.48 6.67 -12.87
C THR A 13 2.69 7.65 -13.74
N SER A 14 2.05 8.66 -13.15
CA SER A 14 1.37 9.74 -13.89
C SER A 14 2.31 10.85 -14.36
N GLU A 15 3.41 11.04 -13.63
CA GLU A 15 4.39 12.11 -13.89
C GLU A 15 5.66 11.59 -14.56
N ASN A 16 5.88 10.27 -14.61
CA ASN A 16 7.09 9.67 -15.14
C ASN A 16 6.83 8.65 -16.26
N GLU A 17 7.71 8.62 -17.24
CA GLU A 17 7.87 7.48 -18.15
C GLU A 17 8.91 6.52 -17.56
N ILE A 18 8.46 5.38 -17.05
CA ILE A 18 9.33 4.40 -16.40
C ILE A 18 10.13 3.62 -17.44
N GLN A 19 11.46 3.74 -17.39
CA GLN A 19 12.37 3.06 -18.29
C GLN A 19 13.20 2.02 -17.56
N VAL A 20 13.50 0.90 -18.25
CA VAL A 20 14.41 -0.12 -17.73
C VAL A 20 15.85 0.34 -17.98
N ASN A 21 16.72 0.18 -16.98
CA ASN A 21 18.11 0.57 -17.10
C ASN A 21 18.85 -0.25 -18.19
N SER A 22 19.96 0.26 -18.67
CA SER A 22 20.74 -0.35 -19.76
C SER A 22 21.23 -1.77 -19.46
N LYS A 23 21.24 -2.19 -18.19
CA LYS A 23 21.64 -3.53 -17.73
C LYS A 23 20.47 -4.50 -17.59
N GLY A 24 19.22 -4.05 -17.70
CA GLY A 24 18.04 -4.88 -17.47
C GLY A 24 17.88 -5.33 -16.01
N THR A 25 18.51 -4.68 -15.05
CA THR A 25 18.55 -5.14 -13.64
C THR A 25 17.68 -4.31 -12.70
N ASP A 26 17.23 -3.13 -13.14
CA ASP A 26 16.35 -2.22 -12.43
C ASP A 26 15.73 -1.22 -13.41
N ILE A 27 14.90 -0.30 -12.91
CA ILE A 27 14.47 0.89 -13.65
C ILE A 27 15.53 2.00 -13.53
N GLU A 28 15.56 2.93 -14.50
CA GLU A 28 16.30 4.19 -14.35
C GLU A 28 15.59 5.03 -13.28
N ARG A 29 16.35 5.43 -12.25
CA ARG A 29 15.81 6.13 -11.08
C ARG A 29 16.15 7.60 -11.03
N ASP A 30 17.08 8.03 -11.90
CA ASP A 30 17.48 9.41 -12.00
C ASP A 30 16.31 10.25 -12.53
N ASP A 31 16.07 11.40 -11.89
CA ASP A 31 15.02 12.36 -12.26
C ASP A 31 13.56 11.88 -12.09
N LEU A 32 13.31 10.74 -11.43
CA LEU A 32 11.93 10.32 -11.16
C LEU A 32 11.27 11.20 -10.10
N VAL A 33 10.03 11.57 -10.35
CA VAL A 33 9.13 12.12 -9.35
C VAL A 33 8.55 10.96 -8.54
N TYR A 34 8.49 11.12 -7.23
CA TYR A 34 7.95 10.10 -6.34
C TYR A 34 6.70 10.60 -5.64
N SER A 35 5.84 9.66 -5.28
CA SER A 35 4.62 9.93 -4.51
C SER A 35 4.36 8.84 -3.47
N VAL A 36 3.33 9.05 -2.66
CA VAL A 36 2.79 7.98 -1.80
C VAL A 36 2.07 6.96 -2.67
N ASN A 37 2.27 5.68 -2.41
CA ASN A 37 1.50 4.62 -3.05
C ASN A 37 -0.02 4.86 -2.91
N GLU A 38 -0.76 4.75 -4.01
CA GLU A 38 -2.19 5.12 -4.05
C GLU A 38 -3.02 4.39 -2.98
N TRP A 39 -2.86 3.07 -2.85
CA TRP A 39 -3.59 2.27 -1.85
C TRP A 39 -3.31 2.70 -0.40
N ASP A 40 -2.10 3.20 -0.15
CA ASP A 40 -1.72 3.66 1.20
C ASP A 40 -2.42 4.98 1.56
N ASN A 41 -2.68 5.88 0.59
CA ASN A 41 -3.51 7.07 0.81
C ASN A 41 -4.92 6.69 1.31
N TYR A 42 -5.55 5.66 0.72
CA TYR A 42 -6.85 5.15 1.19
C TYR A 42 -6.75 4.57 2.61
N ALA A 43 -5.67 3.85 2.91
CA ALA A 43 -5.45 3.28 4.23
C ALA A 43 -5.26 4.36 5.30
N VAL A 44 -4.53 5.44 5.00
CA VAL A 44 -4.33 6.57 5.93
C VAL A 44 -5.63 7.34 6.13
N GLU A 45 -6.39 7.62 5.06
CA GLU A 45 -7.69 8.28 5.18
C GLU A 45 -8.64 7.46 6.07
N GLU A 46 -8.71 6.14 5.88
CA GLU A 46 -9.56 5.29 6.71
C GLU A 46 -9.13 5.30 8.18
N ALA A 47 -7.81 5.23 8.44
CA ALA A 47 -7.28 5.34 9.80
C ALA A 47 -7.68 6.66 10.48
N ILE A 48 -7.60 7.77 9.74
CA ILE A 48 -8.00 9.09 10.23
C ILE A 48 -9.50 9.13 10.52
N GLN A 49 -10.34 8.60 9.62
CA GLN A 49 -11.79 8.54 9.82
C GLN A 49 -12.16 7.67 11.03
N ILE A 50 -11.49 6.53 11.22
CA ILE A 50 -11.69 5.68 12.40
C ILE A 50 -11.31 6.46 13.67
N ARG A 51 -10.11 7.06 13.72
CA ARG A 51 -9.67 7.88 14.85
C ARG A 51 -10.65 9.00 15.17
N ASP A 52 -11.15 9.69 14.16
CA ASP A 52 -12.08 10.81 14.34
C ASP A 52 -13.43 10.34 14.94
N ARG A 53 -13.84 9.08 14.69
CA ARG A 53 -15.06 8.47 15.22
C ARG A 53 -14.91 7.93 16.65
N VAL A 54 -13.78 7.22 16.91
CA VAL A 54 -13.64 6.47 18.18
C VAL A 54 -12.54 7.00 19.09
N GLY A 55 -11.79 8.00 18.65
CA GLY A 55 -10.64 8.54 19.37
C GLY A 55 -9.38 7.68 19.21
N GLY A 56 -8.24 8.23 19.60
CA GLY A 56 -6.95 7.53 19.58
C GLY A 56 -5.88 8.26 18.78
N THR A 57 -4.95 7.50 18.20
CA THR A 57 -3.77 8.04 17.48
C THR A 57 -3.54 7.29 16.18
N VAL A 58 -3.22 8.00 15.10
CA VAL A 58 -2.76 7.45 13.82
C VAL A 58 -1.28 7.68 13.68
N THR A 59 -0.51 6.60 13.56
CA THR A 59 0.93 6.64 13.28
C THR A 59 1.17 6.10 11.87
N VAL A 60 1.88 6.86 11.04
CA VAL A 60 2.34 6.39 9.73
C VAL A 60 3.79 5.93 9.81
N ILE A 61 4.13 4.85 9.13
CA ILE A 61 5.46 4.25 9.15
C ILE A 61 5.89 3.86 7.73
N THR A 62 7.15 4.11 7.39
CA THR A 62 7.74 3.71 6.11
C THR A 62 9.09 3.04 6.31
N VAL A 63 9.43 2.13 5.39
CA VAL A 63 10.78 1.56 5.26
C VAL A 63 11.38 2.10 3.99
N GLY A 64 12.51 2.78 4.09
CA GLY A 64 13.16 3.39 2.93
C GLY A 64 14.45 4.11 3.28
N ASP A 65 14.87 4.97 2.39
CA ASP A 65 15.96 5.91 2.57
C ASP A 65 15.50 7.22 3.26
N ASP A 66 16.43 8.17 3.43
CA ASP A 66 16.11 9.46 4.04
C ASP A 66 15.08 10.28 3.23
N GLU A 67 15.03 10.10 1.91
CA GLU A 67 14.02 10.77 1.06
C GLU A 67 12.61 10.25 1.33
N SER A 68 12.49 9.05 1.86
CA SER A 68 11.18 8.46 2.23
C SER A 68 10.48 9.19 3.38
N GLU A 69 11.15 10.14 4.05
CA GLU A 69 10.52 11.04 5.02
C GLU A 69 9.41 11.90 4.36
N GLU A 70 9.54 12.20 3.07
CA GLU A 70 8.55 13.04 2.35
C GLU A 70 7.14 12.44 2.39
N VAL A 71 7.01 11.11 2.22
CA VAL A 71 5.69 10.45 2.25
C VAL A 71 5.10 10.47 3.66
N LEU A 72 5.91 10.36 4.71
CA LEU A 72 5.45 10.51 6.09
C LEU A 72 4.92 11.92 6.34
N ARG A 73 5.65 12.94 5.89
CA ARG A 73 5.22 14.35 6.02
C ARG A 73 3.93 14.60 5.26
N ARG A 74 3.77 14.03 4.08
CA ARG A 74 2.54 14.14 3.30
C ARG A 74 1.35 13.55 4.05
N GLU A 75 1.50 12.34 4.60
CA GLU A 75 0.43 11.66 5.32
C GLU A 75 0.13 12.32 6.69
N MET A 76 1.14 12.86 7.35
CA MET A 76 0.92 13.69 8.54
C MET A 76 0.21 15.01 8.18
N ALA A 77 0.51 15.60 7.03
CA ALA A 77 -0.20 16.79 6.54
C ALA A 77 -1.65 16.47 6.14
N MET A 78 -1.95 15.25 5.71
CA MET A 78 -3.30 14.73 5.51
C MET A 78 -4.06 14.60 6.83
N GLY A 79 -3.37 14.25 7.93
CA GLY A 79 -3.99 14.23 9.25
C GLY A 79 -3.49 13.14 10.20
N ALA A 80 -2.51 12.33 9.83
CA ALA A 80 -1.85 11.41 10.75
C ALA A 80 -1.13 12.18 11.87
N ASP A 81 -1.08 11.60 13.07
CA ASP A 81 -0.59 12.28 14.28
C ASP A 81 0.93 12.16 14.42
N LYS A 82 1.51 11.05 13.97
CA LYS A 82 2.93 10.71 14.11
C LYS A 82 3.47 10.05 12.85
N GLY A 83 4.78 10.20 12.60
CA GLY A 83 5.53 9.49 11.57
C GLY A 83 6.72 8.74 12.17
N ILE A 84 7.10 7.60 11.58
CA ILE A 84 8.30 6.84 11.93
C ILE A 84 8.99 6.42 10.62
N LEU A 85 10.26 6.80 10.46
CA LEU A 85 11.10 6.35 9.36
C LEU A 85 11.94 5.14 9.80
N LEU A 86 11.93 4.08 9.02
CA LEU A 86 12.81 2.92 9.19
C LEU A 86 13.86 2.94 8.08
N ALA A 87 15.07 3.41 8.41
CA ALA A 87 16.14 3.60 7.44
C ALA A 87 17.46 3.00 7.95
N ASP A 88 18.06 2.16 7.11
CA ASP A 88 19.37 1.56 7.33
C ASP A 88 19.87 0.98 6.01
N ASP A 89 21.18 0.99 5.76
CA ASP A 89 21.79 0.39 4.57
C ASP A 89 21.41 -1.10 4.42
N ALA A 90 21.24 -1.81 5.53
CA ALA A 90 20.81 -3.21 5.54
C ALA A 90 19.39 -3.42 4.99
N PHE A 91 18.56 -2.38 4.92
CA PHE A 91 17.18 -2.46 4.45
C PHE A 91 17.05 -2.25 2.93
N ALA A 92 18.04 -1.65 2.28
CA ALA A 92 17.98 -1.22 0.89
C ALA A 92 17.65 -2.34 -0.11
N SER A 93 18.05 -3.58 0.17
CA SER A 93 17.80 -4.74 -0.69
C SER A 93 16.69 -5.67 -0.19
N ALA A 94 15.97 -5.29 0.87
CA ALA A 94 14.97 -6.15 1.49
C ALA A 94 13.82 -6.46 0.51
N ASP A 95 13.47 -7.75 0.40
CA ASP A 95 12.26 -8.20 -0.29
C ASP A 95 11.02 -8.06 0.63
N GLY A 96 9.83 -8.45 0.14
CA GLY A 96 8.60 -8.34 0.92
C GLY A 96 8.67 -9.01 2.30
N ARG A 97 9.40 -10.12 2.43
CA ARG A 97 9.66 -10.79 3.71
C ARG A 97 10.59 -9.95 4.60
N GLY A 98 11.65 -9.41 4.03
CA GLY A 98 12.59 -8.53 4.74
C GLY A 98 11.86 -7.29 5.28
N ILE A 99 11.06 -6.62 4.44
CA ILE A 99 10.22 -5.48 4.84
C ILE A 99 9.25 -5.86 5.96
N ALA A 100 8.54 -6.99 5.85
CA ALA A 100 7.63 -7.46 6.91
C ALA A 100 8.39 -7.74 8.23
N THR A 101 9.63 -8.24 8.16
CA THR A 101 10.50 -8.46 9.34
C THR A 101 10.89 -7.14 10.02
N ILE A 102 11.25 -6.12 9.23
CA ILE A 102 11.59 -4.79 9.72
C ILE A 102 10.36 -4.14 10.39
N LEU A 103 9.22 -4.16 9.71
CA LEU A 103 7.96 -3.63 10.23
C LEU A 103 7.54 -4.34 11.52
N LYS A 104 7.63 -5.69 11.58
CA LYS A 104 7.36 -6.45 12.79
C LYS A 104 8.18 -5.95 13.99
N ALA A 105 9.49 -5.81 13.81
CA ALA A 105 10.38 -5.34 14.88
C ALA A 105 10.00 -3.91 15.36
N ALA A 106 9.54 -3.04 14.47
CA ALA A 106 9.05 -1.71 14.82
C ALA A 106 7.69 -1.77 15.54
N VAL A 107 6.76 -2.61 15.05
CA VAL A 107 5.43 -2.82 15.68
C VAL A 107 5.57 -3.32 17.11
N GLU A 108 6.50 -4.22 17.38
CA GLU A 108 6.75 -4.78 18.73
C GLU A 108 7.31 -3.76 19.74
N LYS A 109 7.77 -2.58 19.28
CA LYS A 109 8.16 -1.48 20.16
C LYS A 109 6.99 -0.62 20.64
N GLY A 110 5.84 -0.73 19.98
CA GLY A 110 4.61 -0.02 20.31
C GLY A 110 3.48 -0.96 20.73
N LYS A 111 2.31 -0.36 20.89
CA LYS A 111 1.05 -1.10 21.06
C LYS A 111 0.08 -0.54 20.04
N TYR A 112 -0.34 -1.38 19.12
CA TYR A 112 -1.28 -1.02 18.08
C TYR A 112 -2.46 -1.98 18.10
N ASP A 113 -3.66 -1.42 18.03
CA ASP A 113 -4.90 -2.17 17.97
C ASP A 113 -5.20 -2.60 16.54
N LEU A 114 -4.87 -1.72 15.57
CA LEU A 114 -5.14 -1.92 14.16
C LEU A 114 -3.92 -1.53 13.32
N ILE A 115 -3.53 -2.41 12.41
CA ILE A 115 -2.44 -2.15 11.46
C ILE A 115 -3.03 -2.18 10.06
N LEU A 116 -2.84 -1.09 9.32
CA LEU A 116 -3.31 -0.96 7.95
C LEU A 116 -2.12 -0.92 6.98
N THR A 117 -2.30 -1.53 5.82
CA THR A 117 -1.42 -1.42 4.66
C THR A 117 -2.28 -1.17 3.42
N GLY A 118 -1.74 -0.63 2.35
CA GLY A 118 -2.37 -0.77 1.04
C GLY A 118 -2.45 -2.24 0.61
N ALA A 119 -3.40 -2.59 -0.24
CA ALA A 119 -3.53 -3.95 -0.76
C ALA A 119 -2.31 -4.36 -1.57
N GLN A 120 -1.71 -3.40 -2.28
CA GLN A 120 -0.50 -3.59 -3.08
C GLN A 120 0.23 -2.26 -3.29
N ALA A 121 1.34 -2.30 -4.01
CA ALA A 121 2.02 -1.13 -4.56
C ALA A 121 2.37 -1.41 -6.03
N ASP A 122 2.56 -0.36 -6.83
CA ASP A 122 2.87 -0.49 -8.26
C ASP A 122 4.13 -1.32 -8.53
N ASP A 123 5.10 -1.23 -7.63
CA ASP A 123 6.38 -1.94 -7.71
C ASP A 123 6.44 -3.20 -6.81
N GLY A 124 5.31 -3.65 -6.27
CA GLY A 124 5.23 -4.71 -5.27
C GLY A 124 4.18 -5.77 -5.57
N ALA A 125 4.30 -6.92 -4.91
CA ALA A 125 3.43 -8.08 -5.11
C ALA A 125 2.35 -8.25 -4.01
N GLY A 126 2.04 -7.19 -3.25
CA GLY A 126 0.98 -7.23 -2.22
C GLY A 126 1.23 -8.21 -1.07
N GLN A 127 2.49 -8.50 -0.75
CA GLN A 127 2.86 -9.59 0.19
C GLN A 127 3.01 -9.15 1.64
N VAL A 128 3.36 -7.87 1.87
CA VAL A 128 3.84 -7.38 3.17
C VAL A 128 2.77 -7.50 4.25
N GLY A 129 1.54 -7.09 3.99
CA GLY A 129 0.46 -7.11 4.98
C GLY A 129 0.19 -8.52 5.53
N GLY A 130 0.04 -9.51 4.64
CA GLY A 130 -0.17 -10.91 5.04
C GLY A 130 1.03 -11.52 5.78
N MET A 131 2.26 -11.23 5.33
CA MET A 131 3.48 -11.69 6.00
C MET A 131 3.62 -11.06 7.40
N LEU A 132 3.35 -9.76 7.52
CA LEU A 132 3.38 -9.05 8.80
C LEU A 132 2.38 -9.66 9.79
N ALA A 133 1.14 -9.87 9.36
CA ALA A 133 0.11 -10.49 10.21
C ALA A 133 0.53 -11.88 10.69
N ALA A 134 1.03 -12.72 9.78
CA ALA A 134 1.53 -14.06 10.14
C ALA A 134 2.71 -14.02 11.12
N MET A 135 3.63 -13.06 10.96
CA MET A 135 4.77 -12.89 11.86
C MET A 135 4.38 -12.35 13.25
N LEU A 136 3.29 -11.59 13.33
CA LEU A 136 2.73 -11.05 14.57
C LEU A 136 1.75 -12.01 15.24
N ASP A 137 1.38 -13.11 14.57
CA ASP A 137 0.35 -14.07 15.00
C ASP A 137 -1.02 -13.41 15.26
N VAL A 138 -1.44 -12.55 14.34
CA VAL A 138 -2.73 -11.83 14.39
C VAL A 138 -3.58 -12.09 13.16
N SER A 139 -4.88 -11.81 13.25
CA SER A 139 -5.83 -11.96 12.15
C SER A 139 -5.48 -11.05 10.97
N TYR A 140 -5.77 -11.50 9.74
CA TYR A 140 -5.52 -10.77 8.49
C TYR A 140 -6.73 -10.79 7.56
N ALA A 141 -7.00 -9.67 6.92
CA ALA A 141 -7.89 -9.61 5.74
C ALA A 141 -7.27 -8.72 4.64
N SER A 142 -7.39 -9.16 3.40
CA SER A 142 -6.93 -8.44 2.21
C SER A 142 -8.10 -7.87 1.41
N LEU A 143 -7.82 -6.86 0.55
CA LEU A 143 -8.79 -6.22 -0.33
C LEU A 143 -10.01 -5.68 0.46
N VAL A 144 -9.71 -5.08 1.62
CA VAL A 144 -10.73 -4.56 2.53
C VAL A 144 -11.26 -3.23 2.01
N ASN A 145 -12.57 -3.15 1.83
CA ASN A 145 -13.27 -1.95 1.38
C ASN A 145 -14.43 -1.54 2.30
N VAL A 146 -14.60 -2.21 3.45
CA VAL A 146 -15.51 -1.81 4.53
C VAL A 146 -14.86 -2.13 5.88
N ILE A 147 -14.88 -1.17 6.81
CA ILE A 147 -14.47 -1.36 8.20
C ILE A 147 -15.54 -0.76 9.13
N GLU A 148 -16.11 -1.58 10.00
CA GLU A 148 -17.02 -1.16 11.05
C GLU A 148 -16.44 -1.53 12.41
N ILE A 149 -16.19 -0.54 13.25
CA ILE A 149 -15.78 -0.77 14.64
C ILE A 149 -17.02 -1.17 15.45
N THR A 150 -17.06 -2.41 15.91
CA THR A 150 -18.19 -2.92 16.68
C THR A 150 -18.02 -2.70 18.18
N ASP A 151 -16.80 -2.90 18.68
CA ASP A 151 -16.40 -2.61 20.06
C ASP A 151 -14.86 -2.47 20.15
N ASP A 152 -14.32 -2.37 21.35
CA ASP A 152 -12.87 -2.22 21.59
C ASP A 152 -12.04 -3.49 21.33
N LYS A 153 -12.67 -4.61 21.01
CA LYS A 153 -12.02 -5.91 20.76
C LYS A 153 -12.31 -6.51 19.41
N LYS A 154 -13.32 -6.02 18.70
CA LYS A 154 -13.79 -6.61 17.46
C LYS A 154 -14.16 -5.56 16.43
N ILE A 155 -13.95 -5.94 15.17
CA ILE A 155 -14.35 -5.18 13.99
C ILE A 155 -15.06 -6.09 12.99
N LYS A 156 -15.95 -5.52 12.19
CA LYS A 156 -16.44 -6.16 10.97
C LYS A 156 -15.71 -5.60 9.79
N VAL A 157 -15.29 -6.47 8.88
CA VAL A 157 -14.62 -6.10 7.65
C VAL A 157 -15.35 -6.69 6.46
N GLY A 158 -15.54 -5.87 5.43
CA GLY A 158 -15.96 -6.32 4.11
C GLY A 158 -14.75 -6.35 3.19
N ARG A 159 -14.55 -7.45 2.47
CA ARG A 159 -13.49 -7.60 1.50
C ARG A 159 -14.06 -7.94 0.13
N GLU A 160 -13.45 -7.38 -0.88
CA GLU A 160 -13.81 -7.68 -2.26
C GLU A 160 -13.35 -9.08 -2.65
N ILE A 161 -14.24 -9.84 -3.30
CA ILE A 161 -13.94 -11.17 -3.83
C ILE A 161 -14.42 -11.29 -5.28
N ALA A 162 -14.03 -12.39 -5.95
CA ALA A 162 -14.36 -12.61 -7.35
C ALA A 162 -15.86 -12.53 -7.65
N GLY A 163 -16.20 -12.02 -8.84
CA GLY A 163 -17.58 -11.91 -9.31
C GLY A 163 -18.34 -10.70 -8.80
N GLY A 164 -17.65 -9.67 -8.30
CA GLY A 164 -18.28 -8.45 -7.78
C GLY A 164 -19.00 -8.66 -6.43
N ASN A 165 -18.67 -9.74 -5.74
CA ASN A 165 -19.22 -10.05 -4.42
C ASN A 165 -18.35 -9.44 -3.31
N GLN A 166 -18.95 -9.33 -2.13
CA GLN A 166 -18.28 -8.89 -0.92
C GLN A 166 -18.44 -9.95 0.17
N GLU A 167 -17.34 -10.30 0.83
CA GLU A 167 -17.33 -11.20 1.96
C GLU A 167 -17.25 -10.39 3.25
N MET A 168 -18.21 -10.60 4.15
CA MET A 168 -18.26 -9.93 5.46
C MET A 168 -17.74 -10.86 6.55
N ASN A 169 -16.74 -10.39 7.30
CA ASN A 169 -16.11 -11.13 8.39
C ASN A 169 -16.11 -10.33 9.70
N GLU A 170 -16.18 -11.02 10.83
CA GLU A 170 -15.89 -10.45 12.15
C GLU A 170 -14.48 -10.86 12.56
N MET A 171 -13.67 -9.89 12.97
CA MET A 171 -12.27 -10.11 13.34
C MET A 171 -11.98 -9.57 14.74
N ALA A 172 -11.13 -10.27 15.47
CA ALA A 172 -10.61 -9.79 16.75
C ALA A 172 -9.46 -8.80 16.54
N LEU A 173 -9.37 -7.79 17.38
CA LEU A 173 -8.22 -6.90 17.51
C LEU A 173 -7.19 -7.50 18.49
N PRO A 174 -5.88 -7.31 18.29
CA PRO A 174 -5.29 -6.59 17.15
C PRO A 174 -5.35 -7.39 15.85
N CYS A 175 -5.38 -6.69 14.71
CA CYS A 175 -5.34 -7.31 13.40
C CYS A 175 -4.60 -6.46 12.36
N VAL A 176 -4.27 -7.07 11.21
CA VAL A 176 -3.72 -6.40 10.04
C VAL A 176 -4.73 -6.43 8.90
N LEU A 177 -4.97 -5.30 8.26
CA LEU A 177 -5.85 -5.18 7.10
C LEU A 177 -5.09 -4.58 5.91
N SER A 178 -5.24 -5.17 4.73
CA SER A 178 -4.77 -4.57 3.48
C SER A 178 -5.93 -3.91 2.75
N ILE A 179 -5.86 -2.61 2.60
CA ILE A 179 -6.94 -1.72 2.17
C ILE A 179 -7.02 -1.65 0.65
N GLN A 180 -8.22 -1.86 0.12
CA GLN A 180 -8.55 -1.68 -1.29
C GLN A 180 -8.97 -0.23 -1.57
N THR A 181 -8.73 0.21 -2.80
CA THR A 181 -9.28 1.48 -3.31
C THR A 181 -10.81 1.46 -3.26
N GLY A 182 -11.40 2.64 -3.13
CA GLY A 182 -12.87 2.78 -3.09
C GLY A 182 -13.50 2.56 -1.70
N ILE A 183 -12.72 2.30 -0.65
CA ILE A 183 -13.21 2.29 0.73
C ILE A 183 -13.66 3.69 1.19
N ASN A 184 -12.99 4.72 0.72
CA ASN A 184 -13.25 6.14 0.99
C ASN A 184 -12.76 7.00 -0.18
N GLU A 185 -12.74 8.32 -0.02
CA GLU A 185 -12.06 9.27 -0.89
C GLU A 185 -10.99 9.99 -0.05
N PRO A 186 -9.69 9.80 -0.33
CA PRO A 186 -8.62 10.46 0.40
C PRO A 186 -8.76 11.98 0.34
N ARG A 187 -8.68 12.64 1.50
CA ARG A 187 -8.79 14.09 1.59
C ARG A 187 -7.62 14.81 0.93
N TYR A 188 -7.89 15.97 0.39
CA TYR A 188 -6.85 16.82 -0.21
C TYR A 188 -5.87 17.35 0.86
N VAL A 189 -4.58 17.24 0.59
CA VAL A 189 -3.52 17.79 1.45
C VAL A 189 -3.31 19.26 1.14
N GLY A 190 -3.82 20.12 2.00
CA GLY A 190 -3.70 21.57 1.82
C GLY A 190 -2.37 22.14 2.34
N ILE A 191 -1.96 23.32 1.81
CA ILE A 191 -0.73 24.02 2.18
C ILE A 191 -0.61 24.26 3.71
N ARG A 192 -1.74 24.46 4.41
CA ARG A 192 -1.76 24.63 5.87
C ARG A 192 -1.31 23.35 6.59
N GLY A 193 -1.74 22.19 6.12
CA GLY A 193 -1.30 20.89 6.64
C GLY A 193 0.20 20.71 6.47
N ILE A 194 0.70 20.95 5.24
CA ILE A 194 2.14 20.85 4.93
C ILE A 194 2.97 21.76 5.85
N ARG A 195 2.57 23.02 6.03
CA ARG A 195 3.27 23.93 6.91
C ARG A 195 3.25 23.51 8.39
N LYS A 196 2.16 22.92 8.85
CA LYS A 196 2.02 22.45 10.23
C LYS A 196 3.02 21.35 10.56
N VAL A 197 3.28 20.45 9.61
CA VAL A 197 4.17 19.29 9.83
C VAL A 197 5.61 19.52 9.43
N ALA A 198 5.94 20.63 8.77
CA ALA A 198 7.28 20.92 8.25
C ALA A 198 8.40 20.90 9.32
N SER A 199 8.06 21.25 10.58
CA SER A 199 9.01 21.27 11.71
C SER A 199 8.80 20.15 12.72
N VAL A 200 7.89 19.20 12.45
CA VAL A 200 7.68 18.07 13.34
C VAL A 200 8.86 17.11 13.20
N GLU A 201 9.44 16.72 14.32
CA GLU A 201 10.50 15.70 14.32
C GLU A 201 9.93 14.33 14.02
N ILE A 202 10.51 13.64 13.04
CA ILE A 202 10.16 12.27 12.68
C ILE A 202 11.31 11.36 13.12
N PRO A 203 11.08 10.46 14.09
CA PRO A 203 12.13 9.56 14.54
C PRO A 203 12.53 8.59 13.41
N THR A 204 13.84 8.42 13.24
CA THR A 204 14.44 7.42 12.34
C THR A 204 14.99 6.28 13.17
N LEU A 205 14.64 5.04 12.82
CA LEU A 205 15.09 3.83 13.48
C LEU A 205 15.86 2.96 12.48
N GLY A 206 17.10 2.61 12.83
CA GLY A 206 17.93 1.71 12.06
C GLY A 206 17.87 0.25 12.56
N ALA A 207 18.63 -0.63 11.92
CA ALA A 207 18.71 -2.05 12.28
C ALA A 207 19.13 -2.26 13.73
N GLY A 208 20.09 -1.45 14.23
CA GLY A 208 20.53 -1.49 15.62
C GLY A 208 19.43 -1.15 16.61
N ASP A 209 18.63 -0.12 16.34
CA ASP A 209 17.49 0.28 17.18
C ASP A 209 16.40 -0.79 17.22
N LEU A 210 16.22 -1.51 16.11
CA LEU A 210 15.26 -2.59 15.98
C LEU A 210 15.78 -3.95 16.47
N GLY A 211 17.06 -4.05 16.84
CA GLY A 211 17.68 -5.31 17.23
C GLY A 211 17.79 -6.33 16.08
N LEU A 212 17.84 -5.85 14.83
CA LEU A 212 17.89 -6.69 13.64
C LEU A 212 19.33 -6.86 13.14
N ALA A 213 19.70 -8.12 12.86
CA ALA A 213 20.90 -8.39 12.08
C ALA A 213 20.60 -8.27 10.58
N ALA A 214 21.56 -7.78 9.78
CA ALA A 214 21.40 -7.66 8.33
C ALA A 214 20.95 -8.97 7.64
N ALA A 215 21.43 -10.12 8.11
CA ALA A 215 21.02 -11.43 7.59
C ALA A 215 19.54 -11.76 7.80
N ALA A 216 18.87 -11.15 8.80
CA ALA A 216 17.46 -11.40 9.08
C ALA A 216 16.55 -10.75 8.02
N VAL A 217 16.99 -9.63 7.45
CA VAL A 217 16.26 -8.83 6.46
C VAL A 217 16.76 -9.03 5.03
N ALA A 218 17.84 -9.80 4.85
CA ALA A 218 18.39 -10.10 3.55
C ALA A 218 17.33 -10.74 2.63
N PRO A 219 17.30 -10.36 1.33
CA PRO A 219 16.31 -10.86 0.38
C PRO A 219 16.42 -12.38 0.21
N LYS A 220 15.28 -13.04 0.12
CA LYS A 220 15.16 -14.48 -0.23
C LYS A 220 14.74 -14.67 -1.69
N VAL A 221 14.25 -13.62 -2.33
CA VAL A 221 13.87 -13.59 -3.73
C VAL A 221 14.90 -12.75 -4.48
N LYS A 222 15.43 -13.28 -5.60
CA LYS A 222 16.31 -12.54 -6.49
C LYS A 222 15.53 -12.13 -7.73
N ARG A 223 15.48 -10.85 -8.00
CA ARG A 223 15.04 -10.33 -9.30
C ARG A 223 16.12 -10.61 -10.33
N LEU A 224 15.76 -11.21 -11.44
CA LEU A 224 16.73 -11.64 -12.45
C LEU A 224 16.81 -10.65 -13.60
N ASP A 225 15.67 -10.12 -14.02
CA ASP A 225 15.55 -9.32 -15.20
C ASP A 225 14.36 -8.37 -15.13
N TYR A 226 14.51 -7.20 -15.74
CA TYR A 226 13.46 -6.21 -15.96
C TYR A 226 13.31 -6.02 -17.45
N PHE A 227 12.11 -6.04 -17.95
CA PHE A 227 11.83 -5.82 -19.35
C PHE A 227 10.50 -5.08 -19.54
N VAL A 228 10.40 -4.34 -20.62
CA VAL A 228 9.13 -3.76 -21.06
C VAL A 228 8.34 -4.85 -21.76
N PRO A 229 7.11 -5.19 -21.32
CA PRO A 229 6.30 -6.18 -22.00
C PRO A 229 6.03 -5.79 -23.46
N ASP A 230 6.02 -6.77 -24.36
CA ASP A 230 5.57 -6.54 -25.74
C ASP A 230 4.09 -6.14 -25.73
N MET A 231 3.80 -4.99 -26.30
CA MET A 231 2.43 -4.44 -26.36
C MET A 231 1.51 -5.22 -27.32
N GLY A 232 2.07 -6.14 -28.10
CA GLY A 232 1.34 -6.86 -29.14
C GLY A 232 0.81 -5.96 -30.27
N GLU A 233 -0.17 -6.46 -31.03
CA GLU A 233 -0.74 -5.73 -32.16
C GLU A 233 -1.77 -4.66 -31.76
N GLY A 234 -2.03 -4.50 -30.44
CA GLY A 234 -3.02 -3.56 -29.91
C GLY A 234 -4.45 -4.09 -30.01
N ALA A 235 -5.42 -3.19 -29.90
CA ALA A 235 -6.83 -3.52 -29.98
C ALA A 235 -7.32 -3.56 -31.44
N GLU A 236 -8.15 -4.53 -31.78
CA GLU A 236 -8.89 -4.53 -33.03
C GLU A 236 -9.97 -3.44 -32.99
N MET A 237 -9.89 -2.51 -33.93
CA MET A 237 -10.87 -1.42 -34.03
C MET A 237 -12.08 -1.89 -34.84
N LEU A 238 -13.28 -1.78 -34.26
CA LEU A 238 -14.52 -2.07 -34.96
C LEU A 238 -14.96 -0.83 -35.74
N GLU A 239 -15.00 -0.93 -37.05
CA GLU A 239 -15.44 0.14 -37.96
C GLU A 239 -16.84 -0.11 -38.49
N GLY A 240 -17.58 0.96 -38.81
CA GLY A 240 -18.91 0.94 -39.37
C GLY A 240 -19.88 1.91 -38.70
N SER A 241 -21.17 1.78 -39.01
CA SER A 241 -22.25 2.48 -38.32
C SER A 241 -22.39 1.97 -36.88
N THR A 242 -23.07 2.71 -36.03
CA THR A 242 -23.35 2.29 -34.64
C THR A 242 -24.01 0.90 -34.60
N GLU A 243 -24.96 0.65 -35.49
CA GLU A 243 -25.70 -0.58 -35.60
C GLU A 243 -24.76 -1.76 -35.99
N GLU A 244 -23.90 -1.57 -36.98
CA GLU A 244 -22.92 -2.57 -37.41
C GLU A 244 -21.88 -2.87 -36.31
N ILE A 245 -21.42 -1.85 -35.57
CA ILE A 245 -20.50 -2.04 -34.44
C ILE A 245 -21.17 -2.84 -33.31
N ILE A 246 -22.44 -2.53 -33.00
CA ILE A 246 -23.21 -3.28 -31.99
C ILE A 246 -23.37 -4.74 -32.40
N GLU A 247 -23.71 -5.03 -33.66
CA GLU A 247 -23.84 -6.41 -34.15
C GLU A 247 -22.53 -7.17 -34.02
N LYS A 248 -21.42 -6.61 -34.48
CA LYS A 248 -20.07 -7.22 -34.36
C LYS A 248 -19.67 -7.44 -32.90
N MET A 249 -19.94 -6.48 -32.03
CA MET A 249 -19.66 -6.61 -30.60
C MET A 249 -20.49 -7.74 -29.96
N MET A 250 -21.76 -7.83 -30.31
CA MET A 250 -22.66 -8.90 -29.83
C MET A 250 -22.16 -10.28 -30.26
N GLU A 251 -21.72 -10.42 -31.52
CA GLU A 251 -21.13 -11.67 -32.04
C GLU A 251 -19.85 -12.03 -31.29
N LEU A 252 -18.93 -11.08 -31.07
CA LEU A 252 -17.70 -11.30 -30.30
C LEU A 252 -17.99 -11.71 -28.85
N LEU A 253 -18.93 -11.06 -28.19
CA LEU A 253 -19.32 -11.40 -26.83
C LEU A 253 -19.93 -12.80 -26.74
N LYS A 254 -20.78 -13.20 -27.71
CA LYS A 254 -21.31 -14.56 -27.77
C LYS A 254 -20.20 -15.59 -28.02
N ALA A 255 -19.30 -15.32 -28.98
CA ALA A 255 -18.20 -16.21 -29.31
C ALA A 255 -17.24 -16.43 -28.13
N LYS A 256 -17.04 -15.40 -27.29
CA LYS A 256 -16.22 -15.47 -26.09
C LYS A 256 -16.98 -15.90 -24.83
N GLY A 257 -18.27 -16.25 -24.94
CA GLY A 257 -19.10 -16.72 -23.82
C GLY A 257 -19.48 -15.62 -22.82
N GLY A 258 -19.33 -14.35 -23.16
CA GLY A 258 -19.69 -13.20 -22.31
C GLY A 258 -21.19 -13.00 -22.17
N ILE A 259 -21.97 -13.44 -23.15
CA ILE A 259 -23.44 -13.44 -23.14
C ILE A 259 -23.95 -14.75 -23.74
N LYS A 260 -25.17 -15.16 -23.32
CA LYS A 260 -25.88 -16.33 -23.85
C LYS A 260 -26.79 -15.98 -25.03
#